data_334e082336af3cce6237cc8acb802fae
#
_entry.id   334e082336af3cce6237cc8acb802fae
#
_cell.length_a   1.000
_cell.length_b   1.000
_cell.length_c   1.000
_cell.angle_alpha   90.00
_cell.angle_beta   90.00
_cell.angle_gamma   90.00
#
_symmetry.space_group_name_H-M   'P 1'
#
loop_
_entity.id
_entity.type
_entity.pdbx_description
1 polymer ?
#
loop_
_entity_poly.entity_id
_entity_poly.type
_entity_poly.pdbx_seq_one_letter_code
_entity_poly.pdbx_strand_id
1 'polypeptide(L)'
;VEVQLAEDGPTRTVASCHTPVSPGMRIYTSSESVKKLRKNIVELVLSDHPPDCLTCEVNGNCELQDVAASVGVRQIRYAKGENHCDREKDLSHAYMRMDLSKCINCSRCVRACDEVQGQFTLTMTGRGFESRITTDNDMLFGDSSCVSCGACAQTCPTSAISDVFQSKSIEADKTVRTTCSYCGVGCNLEVAVKSDE
;
A
#
# COMPACT_ATOMS: atom_id res chain seq x y z
N VAL A 1 17.20 -1.89 -5.30
CA VAL A 1 17.98 -2.56 -6.35
C VAL A 1 19.39 -2.05 -6.40
N GLU A 2 20.30 -2.84 -6.92
CA GLU A 2 21.61 -2.36 -7.36
C GLU A 2 21.60 -2.14 -8.86
N VAL A 3 22.22 -1.06 -9.30
CA VAL A 3 22.34 -0.71 -10.72
C VAL A 3 23.79 -0.56 -11.13
N GLN A 4 24.09 -0.95 -12.36
CA GLN A 4 25.38 -0.82 -13.02
C GLN A 4 25.15 -0.13 -14.37
N LEU A 5 25.77 1.01 -14.61
CA LEU A 5 25.53 1.83 -15.79
C LEU A 5 26.45 1.47 -16.97
N ALA A 6 27.59 0.85 -16.70
CA ALA A 6 28.54 0.39 -17.71
C ALA A 6 28.96 -1.04 -17.41
N GLU A 7 29.37 -1.79 -18.44
CA GLU A 7 29.66 -3.23 -18.33
C GLU A 7 30.69 -3.57 -17.23
N ASP A 8 31.71 -2.76 -17.07
CA ASP A 8 32.77 -2.91 -16.03
C ASP A 8 32.71 -1.80 -14.96
N GLY A 9 31.57 -1.08 -14.89
CA GLY A 9 31.39 0.00 -13.93
C GLY A 9 31.03 -0.49 -12.53
N PRO A 10 31.18 0.37 -11.50
CA PRO A 10 30.76 0.03 -10.15
C PRO A 10 29.26 -0.10 -10.05
N THR A 11 28.82 -1.04 -9.22
CA THR A 11 27.40 -1.13 -8.80
C THR A 11 27.11 -0.11 -7.71
N ARG A 12 25.90 0.43 -7.74
CA ARG A 12 25.39 1.29 -6.65
C ARG A 12 23.95 0.91 -6.29
N THR A 13 23.65 1.02 -5.02
CA THR A 13 22.27 0.78 -4.52
C THR A 13 21.41 2.03 -4.73
N VAL A 14 20.24 1.84 -5.29
CA VAL A 14 19.27 2.92 -5.58
C VAL A 14 17.84 2.48 -5.24
N ALA A 15 16.96 3.47 -5.01
CA ALA A 15 15.53 3.24 -4.90
C ALA A 15 14.94 3.02 -6.29
N SER A 16 14.40 1.82 -6.55
CA SER A 16 13.86 1.45 -7.87
C SER A 16 12.64 2.27 -8.29
N CYS A 17 11.84 2.72 -7.32
CA CYS A 17 10.65 3.53 -7.58
C CYS A 17 10.95 4.98 -7.99
N HIS A 18 12.20 5.42 -7.87
CA HIS A 18 12.60 6.82 -8.13
C HIS A 18 13.77 6.95 -9.12
N THR A 19 14.32 5.83 -9.57
CA THR A 19 15.49 5.84 -10.46
C THR A 19 15.06 5.60 -11.90
N PRO A 20 15.25 6.56 -12.82
CA PRO A 20 14.98 6.36 -14.23
C PRO A 20 15.86 5.26 -14.81
N VAL A 21 15.31 4.51 -15.75
CA VAL A 21 16.07 3.51 -16.51
C VAL A 21 16.80 4.16 -17.67
N SER A 22 17.96 3.61 -18.05
CA SER A 22 18.71 4.04 -19.22
C SER A 22 19.15 2.84 -20.06
N PRO A 23 19.37 3.03 -21.36
CA PRO A 23 19.88 1.97 -22.22
C PRO A 23 21.20 1.39 -21.70
N GLY A 24 21.34 0.08 -21.72
CA GLY A 24 22.53 -0.64 -21.23
C GLY A 24 22.64 -0.79 -19.71
N MET A 25 21.70 -0.23 -18.93
CA MET A 25 21.70 -0.40 -17.47
C MET A 25 21.45 -1.86 -17.12
N ARG A 26 22.31 -2.40 -16.26
CA ARG A 26 22.13 -3.71 -15.62
C ARG A 26 21.53 -3.53 -14.24
N ILE A 27 20.48 -4.29 -13.91
CA ILE A 27 19.72 -4.16 -12.67
C ILE A 27 19.76 -5.49 -11.93
N TYR A 28 20.28 -5.46 -10.69
CA TYR A 28 20.37 -6.62 -9.80
C TYR A 28 19.32 -6.47 -8.69
N THR A 29 18.40 -7.41 -8.64
CA THR A 29 17.27 -7.41 -7.68
C THR A 29 17.47 -8.35 -6.50
N SER A 30 18.48 -9.23 -6.56
CA SER A 30 18.65 -10.35 -5.61
C SER A 30 20.07 -10.49 -5.07
N SER A 31 20.94 -9.47 -5.20
CA SER A 31 22.27 -9.50 -4.59
C SER A 31 22.15 -9.59 -3.06
N GLU A 32 23.18 -10.09 -2.39
CA GLU A 32 23.18 -10.23 -0.93
C GLU A 32 23.04 -8.87 -0.23
N SER A 33 23.60 -7.81 -0.79
CA SER A 33 23.43 -6.47 -0.24
C SER A 33 21.98 -5.97 -0.36
N VAL A 34 21.34 -6.20 -1.51
CA VAL A 34 19.92 -5.86 -1.73
C VAL A 34 19.00 -6.64 -0.79
N LYS A 35 19.23 -7.95 -0.62
CA LYS A 35 18.46 -8.77 0.32
C LYS A 35 18.59 -8.25 1.75
N LYS A 36 19.80 -7.94 2.19
CA LYS A 36 20.06 -7.38 3.52
C LYS A 36 19.37 -6.05 3.72
N LEU A 37 19.46 -5.14 2.74
CA LEU A 37 18.83 -3.83 2.81
C LEU A 37 17.30 -3.94 2.84
N ARG A 38 16.70 -4.76 1.98
CA ARG A 38 15.25 -5.00 1.99
C ARG A 38 14.77 -5.51 3.34
N LYS A 39 15.47 -6.49 3.90
CA LYS A 39 15.13 -7.02 5.22
C LYS A 39 15.19 -5.93 6.29
N ASN A 40 16.24 -5.12 6.31
CA ASN A 40 16.38 -4.02 7.26
C ASN A 40 15.25 -2.99 7.13
N ILE A 41 14.89 -2.61 5.90
CA ILE A 41 13.81 -1.65 5.63
C ILE A 41 12.48 -2.22 6.11
N VAL A 42 12.18 -3.48 5.81
CA VAL A 42 10.93 -4.12 6.23
C VAL A 42 10.85 -4.23 7.76
N GLU A 43 11.96 -4.58 8.43
CA GLU A 43 12.01 -4.60 9.89
C GLU A 43 11.78 -3.20 10.50
N LEU A 44 12.31 -2.14 9.90
CA LEU A 44 12.05 -0.75 10.32
C LEU A 44 10.57 -0.39 10.16
N VAL A 45 9.96 -0.70 9.02
CA VAL A 45 8.52 -0.48 8.80
C VAL A 45 7.69 -1.23 9.84
N LEU A 46 8.02 -2.50 10.09
CA LEU A 46 7.32 -3.34 11.07
C LEU A 46 7.52 -2.87 12.51
N SER A 47 8.63 -2.21 12.83
CA SER A 47 8.86 -1.68 14.19
C SER A 47 7.91 -0.55 14.56
N ASP A 48 7.36 0.15 13.57
CA ASP A 48 6.38 1.22 13.75
C ASP A 48 4.93 0.81 13.41
N HIS A 49 4.76 -0.35 12.80
CA HIS A 49 3.44 -0.90 12.43
C HIS A 49 2.84 -1.70 13.60
N PRO A 50 1.51 -1.63 13.86
CA PRO A 50 0.88 -2.41 14.93
C PRO A 50 1.08 -3.93 14.73
N PRO A 51 1.54 -4.66 15.77
CA PRO A 51 1.81 -6.10 15.67
C PRO A 51 0.54 -6.94 15.91
N ASP A 52 -0.60 -6.50 15.41
CA ASP A 52 -1.93 -7.07 15.66
C ASP A 52 -2.45 -7.92 14.47
N CYS A 53 -1.55 -8.48 13.68
CA CYS A 53 -1.89 -9.22 12.46
C CYS A 53 -2.99 -10.27 12.66
N LEU A 54 -3.01 -10.97 13.79
CA LEU A 54 -4.00 -12.03 14.05
C LEU A 54 -5.44 -11.51 14.18
N THR A 55 -5.61 -10.25 14.55
CA THR A 55 -6.91 -9.58 14.68
C THR A 55 -7.17 -8.57 13.56
N CYS A 56 -6.20 -8.37 12.68
CA CYS A 56 -6.28 -7.45 11.57
C CYS A 56 -7.27 -7.97 10.51
N GLU A 57 -8.11 -7.09 9.98
CA GLU A 57 -9.13 -7.43 8.98
C GLU A 57 -8.57 -7.99 7.68
N VAL A 58 -7.32 -7.64 7.35
CA VAL A 58 -6.62 -8.10 6.13
C VAL A 58 -5.55 -9.15 6.42
N ASN A 59 -5.65 -9.84 7.55
CA ASN A 59 -4.74 -10.95 7.83
C ASN A 59 -4.83 -12.01 6.73
N GLY A 60 -3.67 -12.38 6.16
CA GLY A 60 -3.58 -13.30 5.01
C GLY A 60 -3.87 -12.66 3.65
N ASN A 61 -4.20 -11.36 3.60
CA ASN A 61 -4.37 -10.58 2.37
C ASN A 61 -3.73 -9.20 2.53
N CYS A 62 -2.45 -9.18 2.91
CA CYS A 62 -1.70 -7.96 3.21
C CYS A 62 -0.32 -8.02 2.57
N GLU A 63 -0.04 -7.11 1.64
CA GLU A 63 1.25 -7.07 0.94
C GLU A 63 2.44 -6.88 1.90
N LEU A 64 2.26 -6.21 3.05
CA LEU A 64 3.32 -6.07 4.04
C LEU A 64 3.68 -7.42 4.67
N GLN A 65 2.69 -8.28 4.95
CA GLN A 65 2.93 -9.65 5.43
C GLN A 65 3.68 -10.47 4.37
N ASP A 66 3.27 -10.40 3.11
CA ASP A 66 3.90 -11.13 2.00
C ASP A 66 5.34 -10.70 1.79
N VAL A 67 5.60 -9.40 1.82
CA VAL A 67 6.95 -8.85 1.70
C VAL A 67 7.81 -9.27 2.90
N ALA A 68 7.29 -9.19 4.13
CA ALA A 68 8.00 -9.63 5.32
C ALA A 68 8.40 -11.12 5.26
N ALA A 69 7.48 -11.96 4.79
CA ALA A 69 7.74 -13.38 4.55
C ALA A 69 8.82 -13.59 3.47
N SER A 70 8.71 -12.88 2.35
CA SER A 70 9.63 -13.01 1.20
C SER A 70 11.08 -12.61 1.52
N VAL A 71 11.28 -11.62 2.40
CA VAL A 71 12.62 -11.20 2.85
C VAL A 71 13.10 -11.94 4.10
N GLY A 72 12.32 -12.91 4.58
CA GLY A 72 12.68 -13.77 5.70
C GLY A 72 12.77 -13.05 7.04
N VAL A 73 11.88 -12.10 7.31
CA VAL A 73 11.75 -11.50 8.65
C VAL A 73 11.12 -12.54 9.58
N ARG A 74 11.85 -12.89 10.66
CA ARG A 74 11.38 -13.78 11.72
C ARG A 74 11.27 -13.07 13.05
N GLN A 75 12.06 -12.02 13.23
CA GLN A 75 12.12 -11.21 14.42
C GLN A 75 12.47 -9.77 14.02
N ILE A 76 11.84 -8.82 14.65
CA ILE A 76 12.15 -7.40 14.49
C ILE A 76 13.29 -7.06 15.44
N ARG A 77 14.42 -6.60 14.93
CA ARG A 77 15.61 -6.23 15.71
C ARG A 77 15.56 -4.82 16.27
N TYR A 78 14.74 -3.97 15.69
CA TYR A 78 14.58 -2.58 16.10
C TYR A 78 13.59 -2.50 17.27
N ALA A 79 13.81 -1.54 18.17
CA ALA A 79 12.85 -1.26 19.22
C ALA A 79 11.49 -0.88 18.61
N LYS A 80 10.41 -1.30 19.27
CA LYS A 80 9.05 -0.91 18.83
C LYS A 80 8.95 0.61 18.91
N GLY A 81 8.59 1.23 17.78
CA GLY A 81 8.26 2.65 17.68
C GLY A 81 6.89 2.94 18.31
N GLU A 82 6.67 4.18 18.66
CA GLU A 82 5.33 4.71 18.85
C GLU A 82 4.75 4.86 17.46
N ASN A 83 3.66 4.16 17.14
CA ASN A 83 3.05 4.25 15.81
C ASN A 83 2.73 5.73 15.49
N HIS A 84 3.60 6.38 14.72
CA HIS A 84 3.53 7.82 14.44
C HIS A 84 2.25 8.23 13.68
N CYS A 85 1.59 7.27 13.06
CA CYS A 85 0.31 7.45 12.37
C CYS A 85 -0.89 6.97 13.22
N ASP A 86 -0.68 6.61 14.51
CA ASP A 86 -1.78 6.20 15.39
C ASP A 86 -2.66 7.42 15.71
N ARG A 87 -3.77 7.49 15.04
CA ARG A 87 -4.76 8.57 15.13
C ARG A 87 -6.16 7.97 15.14
N GLU A 88 -7.13 8.79 15.51
CA GLU A 88 -8.54 8.44 15.40
C GLU A 88 -8.86 8.04 13.94
N LYS A 89 -9.62 6.95 13.81
CA LYS A 89 -10.05 6.46 12.50
C LYS A 89 -11.03 7.41 11.87
N ASP A 90 -10.81 7.75 10.63
CA ASP A 90 -11.78 8.53 9.86
C ASP A 90 -12.79 7.60 9.19
N LEU A 91 -14.02 7.66 9.69
CA LEU A 91 -15.18 6.91 9.23
C LEU A 91 -16.24 7.82 8.58
N SER A 92 -15.88 9.04 8.26
CA SER A 92 -16.81 10.06 7.73
C SER A 92 -17.27 9.78 6.31
N HIS A 93 -16.47 9.06 5.52
CA HIS A 93 -16.77 8.79 4.12
C HIS A 93 -17.78 7.63 3.96
N ALA A 94 -18.76 7.79 3.06
CA ALA A 94 -19.84 6.81 2.89
C ALA A 94 -19.40 5.41 2.43
N TYR A 95 -18.30 5.33 1.67
CA TYR A 95 -17.83 4.10 1.02
C TYR A 95 -16.44 3.66 1.47
N MET A 96 -15.66 4.53 2.06
CA MET A 96 -14.28 4.25 2.44
C MET A 96 -14.05 4.64 3.90
N ARG A 97 -13.09 3.99 4.53
CA ARG A 97 -12.60 4.32 5.87
C ARG A 97 -11.08 4.48 5.82
N MET A 98 -10.57 5.33 6.68
CA MET A 98 -9.14 5.58 6.81
C MET A 98 -8.68 5.27 8.24
N ASP A 99 -7.78 4.32 8.37
CA ASP A 99 -7.09 3.93 9.61
C ASP A 99 -5.60 4.15 9.42
N LEU A 100 -5.12 5.33 9.74
CA LEU A 100 -3.72 5.69 9.52
C LEU A 100 -2.77 4.90 10.42
N SER A 101 -3.24 4.25 11.50
CA SER A 101 -2.40 3.36 12.31
C SER A 101 -1.80 2.21 11.49
N LYS A 102 -2.45 1.84 10.38
CA LYS A 102 -1.98 0.82 9.43
C LYS A 102 -1.14 1.39 8.27
N CYS A 103 -0.98 2.70 8.20
CA CYS A 103 -0.28 3.36 7.11
C CYS A 103 1.24 3.13 7.22
N ILE A 104 1.87 2.81 6.09
CA ILE A 104 3.33 2.67 5.97
C ILE A 104 3.97 3.78 5.13
N ASN A 105 3.25 4.87 4.91
CA ASN A 105 3.69 6.05 4.15
C ASN A 105 4.24 5.73 2.74
N CYS A 106 3.69 4.71 2.08
CA CYS A 106 4.14 4.28 0.75
C CYS A 106 3.70 5.21 -0.40
N SER A 107 2.84 6.19 -0.14
CA SER A 107 2.30 7.18 -1.09
C SER A 107 1.52 6.59 -2.28
N ARG A 108 1.19 5.29 -2.30
CA ARG A 108 0.43 4.69 -3.41
C ARG A 108 -0.94 5.33 -3.58
N CYS A 109 -1.66 5.59 -2.48
CA CYS A 109 -2.98 6.23 -2.51
C CYS A 109 -2.92 7.67 -3.04
N VAL A 110 -1.88 8.41 -2.67
CA VAL A 110 -1.63 9.77 -3.19
C VAL A 110 -1.43 9.73 -4.70
N ARG A 111 -0.53 8.86 -5.17
CA ARG A 111 -0.27 8.71 -6.60
C ARG A 111 -1.48 8.19 -7.39
N ALA A 112 -2.25 7.28 -6.80
CA ALA A 112 -3.49 6.81 -7.43
C ALA A 112 -4.53 7.94 -7.54
N CYS A 113 -4.62 8.80 -6.55
CA CYS A 113 -5.51 9.95 -6.56
C CYS A 113 -5.06 11.03 -7.55
N ASP A 114 -3.76 11.32 -7.58
CA ASP A 114 -3.13 12.34 -8.43
C ASP A 114 -2.92 11.84 -9.87
N GLU A 115 -2.02 10.86 -10.06
CA GLU A 115 -1.52 10.48 -11.39
C GLU A 115 -2.54 9.65 -12.18
N VAL A 116 -3.39 8.86 -11.51
CA VAL A 116 -4.33 7.96 -12.17
C VAL A 116 -5.72 8.58 -12.31
N GLN A 117 -6.24 9.17 -11.22
CA GLN A 117 -7.59 9.75 -11.19
C GLN A 117 -7.60 11.26 -11.50
N GLY A 118 -6.49 11.96 -11.32
CA GLY A 118 -6.39 13.41 -11.53
C GLY A 118 -7.22 14.23 -10.54
N GLN A 119 -7.50 13.68 -9.35
CA GLN A 119 -8.41 14.30 -8.38
C GLN A 119 -7.69 15.12 -7.31
N PHE A 120 -6.45 14.81 -6.97
CA PHE A 120 -5.57 15.54 -6.04
C PHE A 120 -6.07 15.68 -4.59
N THR A 121 -7.10 14.95 -4.18
CA THR A 121 -7.67 15.03 -2.83
C THR A 121 -6.70 14.53 -1.76
N LEU A 122 -5.98 13.43 -2.06
CA LEU A 122 -5.01 12.85 -1.12
C LEU A 122 -3.63 13.44 -1.34
N THR A 123 -2.97 13.83 -0.26
CA THR A 123 -1.61 14.36 -0.28
C THR A 123 -0.82 13.91 0.95
N MET A 124 0.50 14.16 0.92
CA MET A 124 1.35 14.00 2.10
C MET A 124 1.42 15.32 2.85
N THR A 125 1.27 15.28 4.17
CA THR A 125 1.49 16.41 5.07
C THR A 125 2.57 16.08 6.10
N GLY A 126 3.09 17.10 6.76
CA GLY A 126 4.18 16.96 7.73
C GLY A 126 5.53 16.67 7.07
N ARG A 127 6.52 16.37 7.91
CA ARG A 127 7.87 16.00 7.48
C ARG A 127 8.54 15.09 8.49
N GLY A 128 9.50 14.28 8.02
CA GLY A 128 10.20 13.33 8.90
C GLY A 128 9.22 12.36 9.55
N PHE A 129 9.30 12.20 10.85
CA PHE A 129 8.46 11.29 11.63
C PHE A 129 6.98 11.74 11.70
N GLU A 130 6.70 13.03 11.46
CA GLU A 130 5.33 13.58 11.41
C GLU A 130 4.65 13.43 10.04
N SER A 131 5.33 12.79 9.07
CA SER A 131 4.77 12.63 7.73
C SER A 131 3.57 11.68 7.76
N ARG A 132 2.47 12.09 7.15
CA ARG A 132 1.26 11.28 7.04
C ARG A 132 0.46 11.63 5.78
N ILE A 133 -0.46 10.76 5.43
CA ILE A 133 -1.46 11.05 4.41
C ILE A 133 -2.55 11.96 5.00
N THR A 134 -3.05 12.87 4.21
CA THR A 134 -4.19 13.72 4.54
C THR A 134 -5.06 13.97 3.32
N THR A 135 -6.25 14.47 3.56
CA THR A 135 -7.23 14.89 2.55
C THR A 135 -7.29 16.41 2.51
N ASP A 136 -7.26 17.01 1.32
CA ASP A 136 -7.32 18.45 1.09
C ASP A 136 -6.50 19.25 2.12
N ASN A 137 -7.14 20.15 2.87
CA ASN A 137 -6.54 20.96 3.93
C ASN A 137 -6.66 20.30 5.32
N ASP A 138 -6.44 19.00 5.43
CA ASP A 138 -6.60 18.19 6.65
C ASP A 138 -8.06 18.05 7.12
N MET A 139 -8.97 18.03 6.16
CA MET A 139 -10.40 17.81 6.39
C MET A 139 -10.69 16.32 6.61
N LEU A 140 -11.87 16.01 7.15
CA LEU A 140 -12.36 14.63 7.19
C LEU A 140 -12.58 14.11 5.76
N PHE A 141 -12.37 12.81 5.56
CA PHE A 141 -12.42 12.19 4.24
C PHE A 141 -13.77 12.40 3.56
N GLY A 142 -14.89 12.31 4.33
CA GLY A 142 -16.23 12.54 3.81
C GLY A 142 -16.56 13.99 3.45
N ASP A 143 -15.84 14.96 4.03
CA ASP A 143 -16.02 16.39 3.78
C ASP A 143 -15.09 16.92 2.69
N SER A 144 -14.17 16.08 2.22
CA SER A 144 -13.16 16.44 1.22
C SER A 144 -13.73 16.48 -0.21
N SER A 145 -12.93 16.95 -1.16
CA SER A 145 -13.25 16.95 -2.59
C SER A 145 -13.27 15.56 -3.24
N CYS A 146 -13.26 14.48 -2.44
CA CYS A 146 -13.22 13.10 -2.90
C CYS A 146 -14.44 12.75 -3.77
N VAL A 147 -14.19 12.17 -4.94
CA VAL A 147 -15.24 11.72 -5.87
C VAL A 147 -15.60 10.24 -5.70
N SER A 148 -15.19 9.60 -4.61
CA SER A 148 -15.54 8.22 -4.26
C SER A 148 -15.11 7.16 -5.30
N CYS A 149 -14.03 7.38 -6.03
CA CYS A 149 -13.58 6.45 -7.09
C CYS A 149 -12.99 5.13 -6.56
N GLY A 150 -12.57 5.08 -5.29
CA GLY A 150 -12.02 3.88 -4.65
C GLY A 150 -10.57 3.49 -5.03
N ALA A 151 -9.92 4.21 -5.94
CA ALA A 151 -8.57 3.86 -6.41
C ALA A 151 -7.53 3.80 -5.28
N CYS A 152 -7.65 4.67 -4.28
CA CYS A 152 -6.79 4.70 -3.11
C CYS A 152 -6.95 3.43 -2.23
N ALA A 153 -8.16 2.95 -2.03
CA ALA A 153 -8.44 1.72 -1.27
C ALA A 153 -7.90 0.49 -2.02
N GLN A 154 -8.11 0.41 -3.33
CA GLN A 154 -7.65 -0.70 -4.17
C GLN A 154 -6.13 -0.85 -4.22
N THR A 155 -5.39 0.24 -4.07
CA THR A 155 -3.92 0.23 -4.13
C THR A 155 -3.24 0.17 -2.76
N CYS A 156 -3.99 0.27 -1.66
CA CYS A 156 -3.42 0.32 -0.32
C CYS A 156 -2.89 -1.05 0.11
N PRO A 157 -1.57 -1.20 0.38
CA PRO A 157 -0.96 -2.50 0.66
C PRO A 157 -1.26 -3.05 2.06
N THR A 158 -1.77 -2.21 2.97
CA THR A 158 -2.02 -2.54 4.38
C THR A 158 -3.45 -2.26 4.83
N SER A 159 -4.34 -1.93 3.90
CA SER A 159 -5.71 -1.50 4.18
C SER A 159 -5.84 -0.32 5.16
N ALA A 160 -4.83 0.56 5.19
CA ALA A 160 -4.97 1.84 5.89
C ALA A 160 -6.10 2.70 5.30
N ILE A 161 -6.35 2.58 4.01
CA ILE A 161 -7.58 3.01 3.35
C ILE A 161 -8.26 1.77 2.80
N SER A 162 -9.51 1.54 3.16
CA SER A 162 -10.26 0.36 2.77
C SER A 162 -11.72 0.69 2.48
N ASP A 163 -12.38 -0.19 1.75
CA ASP A 163 -13.82 -0.11 1.48
C ASP A 163 -14.60 -0.45 2.76
N VAL A 164 -15.66 0.30 3.06
CA VAL A 164 -16.56 0.04 4.20
C VAL A 164 -17.23 -1.33 4.07
N PHE A 165 -17.51 -1.73 2.84
CA PHE A 165 -18.19 -2.99 2.52
C PHE A 165 -17.21 -4.14 2.24
N GLN A 166 -15.91 -3.92 2.40
CA GLN A 166 -14.93 -4.99 2.24
C GLN A 166 -15.23 -6.09 3.27
N SER A 167 -15.85 -7.16 2.81
CA SER A 167 -16.01 -8.35 3.62
C SER A 167 -14.64 -8.97 3.91
N LYS A 168 -14.46 -9.49 5.13
CA LYS A 168 -13.33 -10.39 5.44
C LYS A 168 -13.24 -11.41 4.32
N SER A 169 -12.03 -11.75 3.88
CA SER A 169 -11.79 -12.66 2.76
C SER A 169 -12.78 -13.85 2.81
N ILE A 170 -13.81 -13.76 2.00
CA ILE A 170 -14.73 -14.89 1.81
C ILE A 170 -13.94 -15.86 0.95
N GLU A 171 -13.67 -17.07 1.45
CA GLU A 171 -13.23 -18.16 0.58
C GLU A 171 -14.30 -18.34 -0.49
N ALA A 172 -14.00 -17.93 -1.69
CA ALA A 172 -14.90 -18.06 -2.81
C ALA A 172 -14.82 -19.48 -3.37
N ASP A 173 -15.98 -20.10 -3.64
CA ASP A 173 -16.03 -21.41 -4.28
C ASP A 173 -15.60 -21.32 -5.74
N LYS A 174 -15.85 -20.18 -6.36
CA LYS A 174 -15.42 -19.88 -7.74
C LYS A 174 -15.29 -18.38 -7.97
N THR A 175 -14.47 -18.01 -8.95
CA THR A 175 -14.39 -16.65 -9.48
C THR A 175 -14.98 -16.62 -10.89
N VAL A 176 -15.85 -15.66 -11.15
CA VAL A 176 -16.49 -15.49 -12.46
C VAL A 176 -16.11 -14.13 -13.02
N ARG A 177 -15.54 -14.13 -14.22
CA ARG A 177 -15.27 -12.88 -14.95
C ARG A 177 -16.56 -12.41 -15.62
N THR A 178 -16.90 -11.15 -15.39
CA THR A 178 -18.09 -10.52 -15.98
C THR A 178 -17.81 -9.08 -16.37
N THR A 179 -18.76 -8.45 -17.00
CA THR A 179 -18.67 -7.05 -17.43
C THR A 179 -19.48 -6.16 -16.49
N CYS A 180 -18.90 -5.04 -16.06
CA CYS A 180 -19.60 -4.03 -15.28
C CYS A 180 -20.81 -3.48 -16.06
N SER A 181 -21.96 -3.42 -15.40
CA SER A 181 -23.24 -2.98 -15.98
C SER A 181 -23.55 -1.50 -15.77
N TYR A 182 -22.67 -0.73 -15.08
CA TYR A 182 -22.99 0.62 -14.66
C TYR A 182 -22.85 1.69 -15.76
N CYS A 183 -21.86 1.58 -16.62
CA CYS A 183 -21.69 2.54 -17.71
C CYS A 183 -21.20 1.86 -19.01
N GLY A 184 -21.20 2.59 -20.11
CA GLY A 184 -20.85 2.07 -21.43
C GLY A 184 -19.37 1.69 -21.65
N VAL A 185 -18.49 1.91 -20.66
CA VAL A 185 -17.07 1.52 -20.77
C VAL A 185 -16.89 0.01 -20.78
N GLY A 186 -17.74 -0.74 -20.06
CA GLY A 186 -17.73 -2.20 -20.07
C GLY A 186 -16.50 -2.81 -19.39
N CYS A 187 -16.03 -2.23 -18.28
CA CYS A 187 -14.89 -2.75 -17.50
C CYS A 187 -15.14 -4.20 -17.09
N ASN A 188 -14.10 -5.02 -17.12
CA ASN A 188 -14.14 -6.39 -16.63
C ASN A 188 -14.08 -6.39 -15.09
N LEU A 189 -14.92 -7.22 -14.48
CA LEU A 189 -14.93 -7.51 -13.05
C LEU A 189 -14.64 -8.99 -12.82
N GLU A 190 -13.92 -9.31 -11.76
CA GLU A 190 -13.82 -10.66 -11.23
C GLU A 190 -14.68 -10.75 -9.98
N VAL A 191 -15.74 -11.52 -10.05
CA VAL A 191 -16.71 -11.70 -8.96
C VAL A 191 -16.41 -13.00 -8.25
N ALA A 192 -16.04 -12.89 -6.97
CA ALA A 192 -15.91 -14.03 -6.08
C ALA A 192 -17.32 -14.51 -5.69
N VAL A 193 -17.63 -15.75 -5.97
CA VAL A 193 -18.96 -16.34 -5.72
C VAL A 193 -18.79 -17.42 -4.66
N LYS A 194 -19.61 -17.32 -3.61
CA LYS A 194 -19.83 -18.38 -2.64
C LYS A 194 -21.21 -18.97 -2.89
N SER A 195 -21.32 -20.30 -2.92
CA SER A 195 -22.59 -20.97 -3.06
C SER A 195 -23.39 -20.73 -1.79
N ASP A 196 -24.62 -20.24 -1.92
CA ASP A 196 -25.56 -20.19 -0.81
C ASP A 196 -26.00 -21.65 -0.52
N GLU A 197 -25.90 -22.08 0.74
CA GLU A 197 -26.58 -23.25 1.25
C GLU A 197 -28.02 -22.92 1.65
#